data_dd573496861b316ec98df666841e55a1
#
_entry.id   dd573496861b316ec98df666841e55a1
#
_cell.length_a   1.000
_cell.length_b   1.000
_cell.length_c   1.000
_cell.angle_alpha   90.00
_cell.angle_beta   90.00
_cell.angle_gamma   90.00
#
_symmetry.space_group_name_H-M   'P 1'
#
loop_
_entity.id
_entity.type
_entity.pdbx_description
1 polymer ?
#
loop_
_entity_poly.entity_id
_entity_poly.type
_entity_poly.pdbx_seq_one_letter_code
_entity_poly.pdbx_strand_id
1 'polypeptide(L)'
;MQAKAGDVYCVYNEKLKKYTACQITKVEDKDGKEMAVKLSLDWSGEEPLKEEELSDLRPLYVDYMYWDNSPDMNNVEVDVPGKYIFVGNVAPIMDESSDSYSYGWGSGDIIYRQLRWQDIPKEKRDAFKAADKSEEKVILEGE
;
A
#
# COMPACT_ATOMS: atom_id res chain seq x y z
N MET A 1 -2.77 -8.79 17.96
CA MET A 1 -4.05 -8.33 17.38
C MET A 1 -4.20 -8.91 15.99
N GLN A 2 -5.36 -9.46 15.69
CA GLN A 2 -5.61 -10.00 14.37
C GLN A 2 -6.45 -9.01 13.53
N ALA A 3 -6.09 -8.88 12.26
CA ALA A 3 -6.76 -7.98 11.35
C ALA A 3 -8.15 -8.50 10.99
N LYS A 4 -9.08 -7.58 10.80
CA LYS A 4 -10.46 -7.88 10.38
C LYS A 4 -10.80 -7.05 9.16
N ALA A 5 -11.72 -7.54 8.34
CA ALA A 5 -12.18 -6.80 7.18
C ALA A 5 -12.70 -5.43 7.59
N GLY A 6 -12.25 -4.39 6.88
CA GLY A 6 -12.60 -3.02 7.16
C GLY A 6 -11.60 -2.28 8.05
N ASP A 7 -10.73 -2.98 8.75
CA ASP A 7 -9.74 -2.36 9.63
C ASP A 7 -8.80 -1.46 8.84
N VAL A 8 -8.58 -0.25 9.35
CA VAL A 8 -7.62 0.71 8.79
C VAL A 8 -6.48 0.88 9.78
N TYR A 9 -5.27 0.84 9.27
CA TYR A 9 -4.05 0.97 10.06
C TYR A 9 -3.13 2.01 9.46
N CYS A 10 -2.32 2.64 10.31
CA CYS A 10 -1.23 3.52 9.90
C CYS A 10 0.11 2.92 10.29
N VAL A 11 1.14 3.26 9.53
CA VAL A 11 2.52 2.93 9.87
C VAL A 11 3.42 4.07 9.45
N TYR A 12 4.44 4.37 10.27
CA TYR A 12 5.42 5.40 9.93
C TYR A 12 6.40 4.85 8.89
N ASN A 13 6.63 5.65 7.84
CA ASN A 13 7.60 5.29 6.80
C ASN A 13 8.85 6.17 6.93
N GLU A 14 9.99 5.54 7.19
CA GLU A 14 11.24 6.24 7.45
C GLU A 14 11.76 7.02 6.24
N LYS A 15 11.49 6.51 5.03
CA LYS A 15 11.96 7.16 3.80
C LYS A 15 11.15 8.40 3.47
N LEU A 16 9.84 8.34 3.66
CA LEU A 16 8.95 9.49 3.50
C LEU A 16 9.02 10.45 4.68
N LYS A 17 9.39 9.93 5.86
CA LYS A 17 9.28 10.65 7.12
C LYS A 17 7.85 11.11 7.39
N LYS A 18 6.91 10.24 7.05
CA LYS A 18 5.47 10.45 7.23
C LYS A 18 4.80 9.12 7.51
N TYR A 19 3.60 9.20 8.05
CA TYR A 19 2.75 8.03 8.21
C TYR A 19 2.08 7.69 6.88
N THR A 20 1.90 6.40 6.63
CA THR A 20 1.13 5.88 5.50
C THR A 20 -0.03 5.07 6.06
N ALA A 21 -0.98 4.69 5.22
CA ALA A 21 -2.15 3.96 5.67
C ALA A 21 -2.51 2.80 4.74
N CYS A 22 -3.19 1.82 5.32
CA CYS A 22 -3.73 0.68 4.57
C CYS A 22 -5.07 0.28 5.15
N GLN A 23 -5.86 -0.43 4.34
CA GLN A 23 -7.10 -1.06 4.81
C GLN A 23 -7.03 -2.56 4.56
N ILE A 24 -7.48 -3.34 5.53
CA ILE A 24 -7.72 -4.77 5.32
C ILE A 24 -9.10 -4.90 4.71
N THR A 25 -9.15 -5.34 3.44
CA THR A 25 -10.42 -5.40 2.71
C THR A 25 -11.12 -6.74 2.86
N LYS A 26 -10.35 -7.82 3.06
CA LYS A 26 -10.90 -9.16 3.26
C LYS A 26 -10.00 -9.97 4.17
N VAL A 27 -10.58 -10.97 4.80
CA VAL A 27 -9.82 -12.05 5.44
C VAL A 27 -10.33 -13.33 4.80
N GLU A 28 -9.44 -14.09 4.17
CA GLU A 28 -9.78 -15.28 3.39
C GLU A 28 -8.90 -16.46 3.76
N ASP A 29 -9.43 -17.68 3.58
CA ASP A 29 -8.65 -18.89 3.68
C ASP A 29 -7.92 -19.12 2.36
N LYS A 30 -6.60 -19.18 2.42
CA LYS A 30 -5.74 -19.47 1.27
C LYS A 30 -4.97 -20.75 1.56
N ASP A 31 -5.40 -21.85 0.97
CA ASP A 31 -4.77 -23.17 1.12
C ASP A 31 -4.67 -23.61 2.59
N GLY A 32 -5.73 -23.40 3.35
CA GLY A 32 -5.79 -23.79 4.75
C GLY A 32 -5.21 -22.79 5.73
N LYS A 33 -4.73 -21.65 5.26
CA LYS A 33 -4.19 -20.59 6.09
C LYS A 33 -5.02 -19.33 5.93
N GLU A 34 -5.39 -18.72 7.06
CA GLU A 34 -6.13 -17.48 7.05
C GLU A 34 -5.19 -16.32 6.68
N MET A 35 -5.54 -15.57 5.62
CA MET A 35 -4.76 -14.46 5.13
C MET A 35 -5.63 -13.22 5.04
N ALA A 36 -5.02 -12.07 5.21
CA ALA A 36 -5.68 -10.78 5.07
C ALA A 36 -5.27 -10.14 3.74
N VAL A 37 -6.22 -9.50 3.06
CA VAL A 37 -5.91 -8.70 1.87
C VAL A 37 -5.65 -7.27 2.34
N LYS A 38 -4.41 -6.83 2.18
CA LYS A 38 -3.96 -5.49 2.57
C LYS A 38 -3.94 -4.59 1.37
N LEU A 39 -4.76 -3.56 1.38
CA LEU A 39 -4.84 -2.53 0.33
C LEU A 39 -4.10 -1.29 0.80
N SER A 40 -3.09 -0.85 0.05
CA SER A 40 -2.44 0.41 0.33
C SER A 40 -3.38 1.57 -0.02
N LEU A 41 -3.39 2.60 0.81
CA LEU A 41 -4.26 3.76 0.61
C LEU A 41 -3.46 4.95 0.07
N ASP A 42 -4.12 5.76 -0.75
CA ASP A 42 -3.53 6.99 -1.28
C ASP A 42 -3.63 8.08 -0.22
N TRP A 43 -2.80 7.92 0.80
CA TRP A 43 -2.76 8.85 1.92
C TRP A 43 -1.38 8.84 2.58
N SER A 44 -0.91 10.01 2.98
CA SER A 44 0.25 10.15 3.85
C SER A 44 0.08 11.43 4.68
N GLY A 45 0.68 11.45 5.85
CA GLY A 45 0.57 12.62 6.73
C GLY A 45 1.66 12.64 7.77
N GLU A 46 1.89 13.80 8.35
CA GLU A 46 2.91 13.97 9.40
C GLU A 46 2.47 13.39 10.73
N GLU A 47 1.16 13.20 10.90
CA GLU A 47 0.58 12.58 12.08
C GLU A 47 -0.24 11.37 11.65
N PRO A 48 -0.51 10.42 12.56
CA PRO A 48 -1.37 9.30 12.22
C PRO A 48 -2.75 9.75 11.74
N LEU A 49 -3.31 8.98 10.81
CA LEU A 49 -4.66 9.21 10.30
C LEU A 49 -5.67 9.18 11.45
N LYS A 50 -6.64 10.06 11.42
CA LYS A 50 -7.67 10.15 12.45
C LYS A 50 -8.93 9.44 12.01
N GLU A 51 -9.68 8.94 13.00
CA GLU A 51 -10.91 8.19 12.72
C GLU A 51 -11.91 9.02 11.90
N GLU A 52 -12.02 10.32 12.15
CA GLU A 52 -12.93 11.19 11.40
C GLU A 52 -12.54 11.39 9.93
N GLU A 53 -11.35 10.97 9.54
CA GLU A 53 -10.87 11.08 8.15
C GLU A 53 -11.15 9.83 7.32
N LEU A 54 -11.71 8.78 7.92
CA LEU A 54 -11.87 7.48 7.26
C LEU A 54 -12.84 7.49 6.08
N SER A 55 -13.73 8.44 5.99
CA SER A 55 -14.72 8.51 4.92
C SER A 55 -14.14 8.92 3.56
N ASP A 56 -12.96 9.52 3.55
CA ASP A 56 -12.36 10.08 2.33
C ASP A 56 -11.20 9.25 1.77
N LEU A 57 -11.02 8.04 2.25
CA LEU A 57 -9.90 7.20 1.85
C LEU A 57 -10.10 6.63 0.45
N ARG A 58 -8.99 6.52 -0.29
CA ARG A 58 -8.97 5.99 -1.65
C ARG A 58 -7.84 4.98 -1.81
N PRO A 59 -8.01 3.99 -2.70
CA PRO A 59 -6.94 3.05 -2.99
C PRO A 59 -5.75 3.76 -3.62
N LEU A 60 -4.54 3.27 -3.30
CA LEU A 60 -3.33 3.70 -3.99
C LEU A 60 -3.19 2.89 -5.27
N TYR A 61 -3.17 3.56 -6.41
CA TYR A 61 -2.89 2.93 -7.70
C TYR A 61 -1.42 3.13 -8.03
N VAL A 62 -0.77 2.08 -8.46
CA VAL A 62 0.67 2.10 -8.79
C VAL A 62 0.87 1.83 -10.27
N ASP A 63 1.81 2.57 -10.87
CA ASP A 63 2.14 2.44 -12.28
C ASP A 63 3.64 2.43 -12.54
N TYR A 64 4.44 2.28 -11.48
CA TYR A 64 5.88 2.13 -11.66
C TYR A 64 6.25 0.66 -11.90
N MET A 65 7.49 0.41 -12.35
CA MET A 65 7.94 -0.92 -12.72
C MET A 65 7.03 -1.53 -13.79
N TYR A 66 6.54 -2.74 -13.56
CA TYR A 66 5.68 -3.45 -14.51
C TYR A 66 4.18 -3.21 -14.24
N TRP A 67 3.84 -2.45 -13.20
CA TRP A 67 2.43 -2.19 -12.91
C TRP A 67 1.83 -1.20 -13.90
N ASP A 68 0.57 -1.37 -14.17
CA ASP A 68 -0.16 -0.57 -15.15
C ASP A 68 -1.42 0.00 -14.49
N ASN A 69 -1.20 0.98 -13.60
CA ASN A 69 -2.27 1.66 -12.88
C ASN A 69 -3.18 0.68 -12.12
N SER A 70 -2.56 -0.16 -11.32
CA SER A 70 -3.26 -1.19 -10.53
C SER A 70 -3.27 -0.81 -9.05
N PRO A 71 -4.33 -1.19 -8.29
CA PRO A 71 -4.30 -0.97 -6.85
C PRO A 71 -3.27 -1.89 -6.20
N ASP A 72 -2.59 -1.39 -5.19
CA ASP A 72 -1.61 -2.18 -4.46
C ASP A 72 -2.32 -3.03 -3.41
N MET A 73 -2.53 -4.30 -3.71
CA MET A 73 -3.21 -5.27 -2.85
C MET A 73 -2.35 -6.51 -2.70
N ASN A 74 -2.14 -6.93 -1.46
CA ASN A 74 -1.32 -8.11 -1.18
C ASN A 74 -1.95 -8.96 -0.08
N ASN A 75 -1.80 -10.27 -0.19
CA ASN A 75 -2.15 -11.19 0.89
C ASN A 75 -1.04 -11.14 1.94
N VAL A 76 -1.41 -10.88 3.18
CA VAL A 76 -0.48 -10.81 4.31
C VAL A 76 -1.03 -11.67 5.45
N GLU A 77 -0.21 -11.98 6.42
CA GLU A 77 -0.67 -12.70 7.59
C GLU A 77 -1.65 -11.85 8.39
N VAL A 78 -2.60 -12.51 9.07
CA VAL A 78 -3.63 -11.79 9.84
C VAL A 78 -3.10 -11.13 11.11
N ASP A 79 -1.92 -11.55 11.58
CA ASP A 79 -1.32 -10.95 12.77
C ASP A 79 -0.76 -9.57 12.43
N VAL A 80 -1.27 -8.55 13.10
CA VAL A 80 -0.88 -7.16 12.84
C VAL A 80 0.48 -6.89 13.50
N PRO A 81 1.48 -6.42 12.74
CA PRO A 81 2.77 -6.06 13.34
C PRO A 81 2.62 -4.95 14.37
N GLY A 82 3.41 -5.01 15.44
CA GLY A 82 3.31 -4.07 16.54
C GLY A 82 3.55 -2.60 16.19
N LYS A 83 4.25 -2.35 15.07
CA LYS A 83 4.50 -0.97 14.62
C LYS A 83 3.29 -0.31 13.94
N TYR A 84 2.26 -1.09 13.59
CA TYR A 84 1.05 -0.57 12.97
C TYR A 84 0.08 -0.05 14.02
N ILE A 85 -0.52 1.09 13.73
CA ILE A 85 -1.46 1.76 14.61
C ILE A 85 -2.87 1.55 14.07
N PHE A 86 -3.75 0.98 14.88
CA PHE A 86 -5.16 0.83 14.49
C PHE A 86 -5.86 2.18 14.52
N VAL A 87 -6.54 2.53 13.43
CA VAL A 87 -7.26 3.79 13.30
C VAL A 87 -8.76 3.61 13.50
N GLY A 88 -9.34 2.61 12.87
CA GLY A 88 -10.78 2.36 12.95
C GLY A 88 -11.18 1.29 11.95
N ASN A 89 -12.49 1.05 11.86
CA ASN A 89 -13.05 0.05 10.96
C ASN A 89 -14.18 0.69 10.16
N VAL A 90 -14.08 0.64 8.84
CA VAL A 90 -15.10 1.14 7.92
C VAL A 90 -15.31 0.11 6.83
N ALA A 91 -16.40 0.21 6.10
CA ALA A 91 -16.68 -0.72 5.01
C ALA A 91 -15.49 -0.76 4.05
N PRO A 92 -15.10 -1.97 3.60
CA PRO A 92 -14.00 -2.09 2.62
C PRO A 92 -14.30 -1.29 1.37
N ILE A 93 -13.30 -0.52 0.91
CA ILE A 93 -13.46 0.34 -0.26
C ILE A 93 -13.26 -0.42 -1.56
N MET A 94 -12.75 -1.65 -1.49
CA MET A 94 -12.64 -2.57 -2.62
C MET A 94 -13.03 -3.97 -2.17
N ASP A 95 -13.52 -4.79 -3.09
CA ASP A 95 -13.97 -6.14 -2.79
C ASP A 95 -13.22 -7.22 -3.56
N GLU A 96 -12.21 -6.85 -4.32
CA GLU A 96 -11.42 -7.78 -5.11
C GLU A 96 -10.48 -8.59 -4.24
N SER A 97 -10.24 -9.84 -4.64
CA SER A 97 -9.19 -10.67 -4.06
C SER A 97 -7.87 -10.35 -4.74
N SER A 98 -6.77 -10.76 -4.13
CA SER A 98 -5.44 -10.58 -4.69
C SER A 98 -4.73 -11.91 -4.83
N ASP A 99 -3.98 -12.08 -5.91
CA ASP A 99 -3.11 -13.24 -6.12
C ASP A 99 -1.69 -12.94 -5.65
N SER A 100 -1.43 -11.73 -5.22
CA SER A 100 -0.11 -11.29 -4.79
C SER A 100 0.08 -11.56 -3.29
N TYR A 101 1.27 -12.02 -2.93
CA TYR A 101 1.63 -12.30 -1.53
C TYR A 101 2.80 -11.42 -1.11
N SER A 102 2.83 -11.08 0.16
CA SER A 102 3.93 -10.33 0.75
C SER A 102 4.42 -11.06 2.00
N TYR A 103 5.72 -11.02 2.24
CA TYR A 103 6.32 -11.66 3.43
C TYR A 103 5.89 -11.01 4.73
N GLY A 104 5.37 -9.84 4.68
CA GLY A 104 4.90 -9.13 5.85
C GLY A 104 4.14 -7.91 5.42
N TRP A 105 3.76 -7.12 6.41
CA TRP A 105 2.96 -5.92 6.15
C TRP A 105 3.78 -4.77 5.57
N GLY A 106 5.12 -4.83 5.69
CA GLY A 106 5.97 -3.74 5.22
C GLY A 106 5.82 -2.48 6.06
N SER A 107 6.24 -1.36 5.51
CA SER A 107 6.19 -0.06 6.19
C SER A 107 5.71 1.06 5.26
N GLY A 108 4.95 0.73 4.21
CA GLY A 108 4.44 1.73 3.27
C GLY A 108 5.44 2.13 2.20
N ASP A 109 6.46 1.33 1.93
CA ASP A 109 7.47 1.65 0.92
C ASP A 109 6.89 1.75 -0.48
N ILE A 110 5.78 1.07 -0.77
CA ILE A 110 5.10 1.16 -2.06
C ILE A 110 4.63 2.60 -2.32
N ILE A 111 4.10 3.26 -1.29
CA ILE A 111 3.68 4.65 -1.40
C ILE A 111 4.88 5.54 -1.69
N TYR A 112 5.99 5.31 -0.99
CA TYR A 112 7.23 6.06 -1.20
C TYR A 112 7.73 5.90 -2.64
N ARG A 113 7.75 4.67 -3.16
CA ARG A 113 8.20 4.40 -4.53
C ARG A 113 7.29 5.04 -5.55
N GLN A 114 5.97 4.94 -5.36
CA GLN A 114 5.01 5.54 -6.28
C GLN A 114 5.13 7.05 -6.31
N LEU A 115 5.30 7.70 -5.16
CA LEU A 115 5.48 9.15 -5.09
C LEU A 115 6.78 9.59 -5.76
N ARG A 116 7.86 8.84 -5.55
CA ARG A 116 9.13 9.11 -6.24
C ARG A 116 8.98 8.96 -7.75
N TRP A 117 8.27 7.94 -8.18
CA TRP A 117 7.98 7.71 -9.60
C TRP A 117 7.20 8.88 -10.20
N GLN A 118 6.20 9.36 -9.49
CA GLN A 118 5.38 10.48 -9.95
C GLN A 118 6.16 11.80 -10.07
N ASP A 119 7.22 11.95 -9.28
CA ASP A 119 8.09 13.13 -9.34
C ASP A 119 8.98 13.13 -10.59
N ILE A 120 9.13 12.01 -11.26
CA ILE A 120 9.89 11.92 -12.50
C ILE A 120 9.03 12.49 -13.63
N PRO A 121 9.56 13.37 -14.49
CA PRO A 121 8.79 13.90 -15.61
C PRO A 121 8.20 12.80 -16.48
N LYS A 122 6.97 13.02 -16.97
CA LYS A 122 6.23 12.02 -17.73
C LYS A 122 7.03 11.45 -18.90
N GLU A 123 7.78 12.30 -19.62
CA GLU A 123 8.59 11.83 -20.74
C GLU A 123 9.65 10.81 -20.31
N LYS A 124 10.29 11.06 -19.16
CA LYS A 124 11.26 10.12 -18.61
C LYS A 124 10.59 8.83 -18.14
N ARG A 125 9.41 8.96 -17.51
CA ARG A 125 8.67 7.78 -17.07
C ARG A 125 8.30 6.89 -18.24
N ASP A 126 7.80 7.49 -19.32
CA ASP A 126 7.44 6.77 -20.53
C ASP A 126 8.66 6.08 -21.15
N ALA A 127 9.80 6.75 -21.16
CA ALA A 127 11.04 6.18 -21.68
C ALA A 127 11.53 5.02 -20.81
N PHE A 128 11.44 5.13 -19.48
CA PHE A 128 11.80 4.03 -18.57
C PHE A 128 10.89 2.83 -18.77
N LYS A 129 9.60 3.05 -18.92
CA LYS A 129 8.64 1.98 -19.19
C LYS A 129 8.95 1.26 -20.50
N ALA A 130 9.21 2.03 -21.56
CA ALA A 130 9.51 1.48 -22.88
C ALA A 130 10.82 0.69 -22.88
N ALA A 131 11.80 1.12 -22.10
CA ALA A 131 13.10 0.48 -22.00
C ALA A 131 13.17 -0.57 -20.87
N ASP A 132 12.06 -0.83 -20.19
CA ASP A 132 11.97 -1.73 -19.04
C ASP A 132 12.98 -1.37 -17.95
N LYS A 133 13.12 -0.07 -17.67
CA LYS A 133 14.06 0.44 -16.66
C LYS A 133 13.35 1.11 -15.47
N SER A 134 12.07 0.87 -15.28
CA SER A 134 11.33 1.39 -14.14
C SER A 134 11.52 0.50 -12.90
N GLU A 135 12.76 0.09 -12.65
CA GLU A 135 13.13 -0.76 -11.53
C GLU A 135 13.22 0.03 -10.23
N GLU A 136 13.17 -0.68 -9.13
CA GLU A 136 13.23 -0.07 -7.80
C GLU A 136 14.45 0.84 -7.63
N LYS A 137 15.62 0.41 -8.05
CA LYS A 137 16.83 1.22 -7.87
C LYS A 137 16.74 2.54 -8.64
N VAL A 138 16.15 2.53 -9.83
CA VAL A 138 15.98 3.74 -10.65
C VAL A 138 15.05 4.70 -9.92
N ILE A 139 13.97 4.19 -9.36
CA ILE A 139 12.97 4.99 -8.64
C ILE A 139 13.56 5.54 -7.35
N LEU A 140 14.18 4.67 -6.55
CA LEU A 140 14.71 5.05 -5.23
C LEU A 140 15.92 5.95 -5.31
N GLU A 141 16.75 5.80 -6.32
CA GLU A 141 17.94 6.62 -6.52
C GLU A 141 17.65 7.90 -7.30
N GLY A 142 16.42 8.05 -7.82
CA GLY A 142 16.02 9.24 -8.57
C GLY A 142 16.61 9.30 -9.98
N GLU A 143 17.01 8.19 -10.51
CA GLU A 143 17.65 8.08 -11.81
C GLU A 143 16.65 7.84 -12.94
#